data_df08f18d6d13122a487d53e4c1a2c200
#
_entry.id   df08f18d6d13122a487d53e4c1a2c200
#
_cell.length_a   1.000
_cell.length_b   1.000
_cell.length_c   1.000
_cell.angle_alpha   90.00
_cell.angle_beta   90.00
_cell.angle_gamma   90.00
#
_symmetry.space_group_name_H-M   'P 1'
#
loop_
_entity.id
_entity.type
_entity.pdbx_description
1 polymer ?
#
loop_
_entity_poly.entity_id
_entity_poly.type
_entity_poly.pdbx_seq_one_letter_code
_entity_poly.pdbx_strand_id
1 'polypeptide(L)'
;PVYFSDIPRIVKSFILQHANIFCGKRILIIVTMGLFSGDGAGLAARLLKRCGADVTGGLHIRMPDCIADVKLLKKTPSENAALISSAQKKIMQLAEYIKRGIYPKDGLSFFHLIAGLFGQRLWFKLHANQLREHLNIRTERCIGCGICAANCPSKSLYIENNKAVFHPGSCTICYRCINNCPAKAITLIGTDVFEQCLFKNYVKEGTI
;
A
#
# COMPACT_ATOMS: atom_id res chain seq x y z
N PRO A 1 2.74 -0.11 3.17
CA PRO A 1 1.30 0.02 3.02
C PRO A 1 0.57 -1.30 3.25
N VAL A 2 -0.76 -1.22 3.46
CA VAL A 2 -1.67 -2.36 3.51
C VAL A 2 -2.62 -2.25 2.32
N TYR A 3 -2.79 -3.35 1.59
CA TYR A 3 -3.73 -3.44 0.48
C TYR A 3 -4.80 -4.49 0.82
N PHE A 4 -6.06 -4.07 0.91
CA PHE A 4 -7.21 -4.95 1.20
C PHE A 4 -6.99 -5.83 2.45
N SER A 5 -6.51 -5.23 3.54
CA SER A 5 -6.19 -5.90 4.80
C SER A 5 -5.11 -7.00 4.69
N ASP A 6 -4.25 -6.92 3.64
CA ASP A 6 -3.09 -7.80 3.46
C ASP A 6 -1.80 -6.98 3.27
N ILE A 7 -0.66 -7.58 3.59
CA ILE A 7 0.65 -7.00 3.29
C ILE A 7 0.97 -7.16 1.80
N PRO A 8 1.68 -6.19 1.19
CA PRO A 8 2.05 -6.28 -0.23
C PRO A 8 2.79 -7.58 -0.54
N ARG A 9 2.44 -8.22 -1.67
CA ARG A 9 3.06 -9.48 -2.10
C ARG A 9 4.58 -9.42 -2.11
N ILE A 10 5.16 -8.31 -2.57
CA ILE A 10 6.61 -8.10 -2.60
C ILE A 10 7.23 -8.13 -1.20
N VAL A 11 6.56 -7.53 -0.19
CA VAL A 11 7.01 -7.55 1.21
C VAL A 11 6.92 -8.96 1.77
N LYS A 12 5.82 -9.67 1.50
CA LYS A 12 5.62 -11.06 1.92
C LYS A 12 6.69 -11.97 1.33
N SER A 13 6.96 -11.86 0.03
CA SER A 13 8.01 -12.63 -0.64
C SER A 13 9.39 -12.33 -0.06
N PHE A 14 9.71 -11.07 0.19
CA PHE A 14 10.97 -10.65 0.81
C PHE A 14 11.16 -11.29 2.19
N ILE A 15 10.12 -11.24 3.05
CA ILE A 15 10.20 -11.84 4.39
C ILE A 15 10.44 -13.35 4.31
N LEU A 16 9.76 -14.04 3.39
CA LEU A 16 9.90 -15.50 3.23
C LEU A 16 11.27 -15.90 2.66
N GLN A 17 11.76 -15.15 1.67
CA GLN A 17 13.06 -15.42 1.03
C GLN A 17 14.25 -15.13 1.95
N HIS A 18 14.08 -14.20 2.87
CA HIS A 18 15.14 -13.74 3.78
C HIS A 18 14.78 -14.00 5.26
N ALA A 19 14.10 -15.13 5.55
CA ALA A 19 13.60 -15.45 6.89
C ALA A 19 14.70 -15.39 7.97
N ASN A 20 15.91 -15.81 7.63
CA ASN A 20 17.07 -15.87 8.52
C ASN A 20 17.50 -14.49 9.06
N ILE A 21 17.33 -13.40 8.29
CA ILE A 21 17.71 -12.06 8.76
C ILE A 21 16.82 -11.54 9.87
N PHE A 22 15.64 -12.11 10.04
CA PHE A 22 14.66 -11.70 11.05
C PHE A 22 14.77 -12.51 12.36
N CYS A 23 15.47 -13.65 12.34
CA CYS A 23 15.61 -14.52 13.51
C CYS A 23 16.28 -13.76 14.67
N GLY A 24 15.67 -13.81 15.86
CA GLY A 24 16.13 -13.11 17.07
C GLY A 24 16.05 -11.58 17.01
N LYS A 25 15.53 -10.96 15.94
CA LYS A 25 15.42 -9.51 15.84
C LYS A 25 14.15 -8.99 16.51
N ARG A 26 14.28 -7.90 17.25
CA ARG A 26 13.14 -7.14 17.77
C ARG A 26 12.57 -6.26 16.68
N ILE A 27 11.29 -6.42 16.36
CA ILE A 27 10.64 -5.75 15.23
C ILE A 27 9.38 -5.03 15.70
N LEU A 28 9.31 -3.72 15.41
CA LEU A 28 8.11 -2.92 15.48
C LEU A 28 7.54 -2.77 14.06
N ILE A 29 6.27 -3.06 13.89
CA ILE A 29 5.61 -3.05 12.58
C ILE A 29 4.80 -1.76 12.45
N ILE A 30 5.15 -0.92 11.47
CA ILE A 30 4.39 0.28 11.11
C ILE A 30 3.77 0.05 9.73
N VAL A 31 2.44 0.17 9.63
CA VAL A 31 1.72 0.04 8.37
C VAL A 31 0.91 1.30 8.06
N THR A 32 0.93 1.71 6.79
CA THR A 32 0.06 2.77 6.28
C THR A 32 -1.17 2.15 5.63
N MET A 33 -2.31 2.81 5.76
CA MET A 33 -3.60 2.40 5.21
C MET A 33 -4.39 3.60 4.69
N GLY A 34 -5.31 3.38 3.77
CA GLY A 34 -6.32 4.38 3.39
C GLY A 34 -7.47 4.40 4.39
N LEU A 35 -8.53 3.68 4.09
CA LEU A 35 -9.73 3.65 4.93
C LEU A 35 -9.64 2.63 6.06
N PHE A 36 -9.20 1.41 5.75
CA PHE A 36 -9.23 0.27 6.67
C PHE A 36 -8.06 -0.68 6.42
N SER A 37 -7.46 -1.19 7.49
CA SER A 37 -6.32 -2.12 7.43
C SER A 37 -6.61 -3.51 7.99
N GLY A 38 -7.74 -3.68 8.70
CA GLY A 38 -7.98 -4.90 9.46
C GLY A 38 -6.81 -5.24 10.38
N ASP A 39 -6.24 -6.41 10.20
CA ASP A 39 -5.05 -6.87 10.93
C ASP A 39 -3.76 -6.85 10.07
N GLY A 40 -3.59 -5.86 9.19
CA GLY A 40 -2.40 -5.79 8.32
C GLY A 40 -1.09 -5.91 9.08
N ALA A 41 -0.94 -5.22 10.22
CA ALA A 41 0.21 -5.38 11.11
C ALA A 41 0.24 -6.80 11.75
N GLY A 42 -0.90 -7.35 12.13
CA GLY A 42 -1.01 -8.70 12.71
C GLY A 42 -0.63 -9.80 11.72
N LEU A 43 -0.97 -9.64 10.44
CA LEU A 43 -0.54 -10.58 9.40
C LEU A 43 0.98 -10.57 9.24
N ALA A 44 1.58 -9.38 9.16
CA ALA A 44 3.03 -9.23 9.12
C ALA A 44 3.69 -9.82 10.38
N ALA A 45 3.10 -9.56 11.56
CA ALA A 45 3.59 -10.08 12.83
C ALA A 45 3.60 -11.63 12.86
N ARG A 46 2.51 -12.26 12.41
CA ARG A 46 2.44 -13.74 12.36
C ARG A 46 3.48 -14.32 11.40
N LEU A 47 3.70 -13.66 10.26
CA LEU A 47 4.72 -14.09 9.30
C LEU A 47 6.13 -13.95 9.88
N LEU A 48 6.47 -12.79 10.46
CA LEU A 48 7.77 -12.51 11.06
C LEU A 48 8.06 -13.42 12.27
N LYS A 49 7.07 -13.68 13.11
CA LYS A 49 7.20 -14.63 14.23
C LYS A 49 7.55 -16.06 13.76
N ARG A 50 6.99 -16.50 12.62
CA ARG A 50 7.36 -17.79 12.01
C ARG A 50 8.82 -17.81 11.52
N CYS A 51 9.39 -16.64 11.23
CA CYS A 51 10.82 -16.47 10.90
C CYS A 51 11.69 -16.27 12.15
N GLY A 52 11.17 -16.47 13.35
CA GLY A 52 11.93 -16.35 14.61
C GLY A 52 12.10 -14.92 15.12
N ALA A 53 11.37 -13.94 14.61
CA ALA A 53 11.42 -12.56 15.08
C ALA A 53 10.65 -12.34 16.39
N ASP A 54 11.17 -11.47 17.26
CA ASP A 54 10.45 -10.92 18.42
C ASP A 54 9.66 -9.67 17.98
N VAL A 55 8.35 -9.81 17.77
CA VAL A 55 7.51 -8.68 17.37
C VAL A 55 7.04 -7.90 18.60
N THR A 56 7.66 -6.76 18.82
CA THR A 56 7.43 -5.88 19.97
C THR A 56 6.10 -5.11 19.90
N GLY A 57 5.63 -4.74 18.69
CA GLY A 57 4.39 -3.98 18.53
C GLY A 57 3.93 -3.80 17.09
N GLY A 58 2.80 -3.12 16.95
CA GLY A 58 2.22 -2.72 15.67
C GLY A 58 1.57 -1.34 15.75
N LEU A 59 1.71 -0.53 14.70
CA LEU A 59 1.07 0.77 14.57
C LEU A 59 0.41 0.90 13.21
N HIS A 60 -0.85 1.35 13.19
CA HIS A 60 -1.59 1.68 11.98
C HIS A 60 -1.66 3.18 11.77
N ILE A 61 -1.25 3.65 10.60
CA ILE A 61 -1.24 5.07 10.22
C ILE A 61 -2.16 5.28 9.03
N ARG A 62 -3.18 6.11 9.19
CA ARG A 62 -4.05 6.51 8.08
C ARG A 62 -3.34 7.53 7.21
N MET A 63 -3.39 7.30 5.90
CA MET A 63 -2.81 8.16 4.86
C MET A 63 -3.84 8.37 3.74
N PRO A 64 -3.67 9.36 2.86
CA PRO A 64 -4.48 9.48 1.65
C PRO A 64 -4.52 8.17 0.87
N ASP A 65 -5.71 7.80 0.36
CA ASP A 65 -5.88 6.53 -0.32
C ASP A 65 -5.24 6.54 -1.71
N CYS A 66 -4.44 5.53 -2.01
CA CYS A 66 -3.71 5.44 -3.28
C CYS A 66 -4.55 4.90 -4.45
N ILE A 67 -5.76 4.38 -4.21
CA ILE A 67 -6.68 3.92 -5.25
C ILE A 67 -7.22 5.14 -6.00
N ALA A 68 -6.62 5.48 -7.14
CA ALA A 68 -6.82 6.74 -7.86
C ALA A 68 -8.10 6.77 -8.72
N ASP A 69 -8.65 5.61 -9.05
CA ASP A 69 -9.74 5.41 -10.00
C ASP A 69 -11.09 5.02 -9.35
N VAL A 70 -11.21 5.15 -8.03
CA VAL A 70 -12.47 4.96 -7.29
C VAL A 70 -12.85 6.26 -6.58
N LYS A 71 -13.85 6.97 -7.10
CA LYS A 71 -14.27 8.29 -6.60
C LYS A 71 -14.66 8.29 -5.12
N LEU A 72 -15.34 7.23 -4.67
CA LEU A 72 -15.81 7.11 -3.27
C LEU A 72 -14.65 7.13 -2.24
N LEU A 73 -13.45 6.73 -2.64
CA LEU A 73 -12.27 6.70 -1.76
C LEU A 73 -11.51 8.03 -1.75
N LYS A 74 -11.92 9.01 -2.55
CA LYS A 74 -11.24 10.30 -2.63
C LYS A 74 -11.74 11.27 -1.56
N LYS A 75 -10.82 12.06 -1.06
CA LYS A 75 -11.02 13.09 -0.05
C LYS A 75 -10.58 14.44 -0.60
N THR A 76 -11.07 15.50 -0.01
CA THR A 76 -10.64 16.86 -0.34
C THR A 76 -9.15 17.06 -0.02
N PRO A 77 -8.46 18.01 -0.66
CA PRO A 77 -7.06 18.32 -0.32
C PRO A 77 -6.86 18.67 1.15
N SER A 78 -7.80 19.37 1.77
CA SER A 78 -7.77 19.72 3.20
C SER A 78 -7.89 18.50 4.11
N GLU A 79 -8.78 17.55 3.79
CA GLU A 79 -8.90 16.30 4.54
C GLU A 79 -7.63 15.44 4.40
N ASN A 80 -7.03 15.39 3.20
CA ASN A 80 -5.79 14.67 2.96
C ASN A 80 -4.61 15.32 3.71
N ALA A 81 -4.52 16.65 3.76
CA ALA A 81 -3.52 17.37 4.56
C ALA A 81 -3.69 17.10 6.07
N ALA A 82 -4.94 17.07 6.55
CA ALA A 82 -5.24 16.73 7.94
C ALA A 82 -4.83 15.28 8.29
N LEU A 83 -5.02 14.32 7.40
CA LEU A 83 -4.54 12.94 7.58
C LEU A 83 -3.02 12.89 7.72
N ILE A 84 -2.28 13.62 6.88
CA ILE A 84 -0.81 13.68 6.93
C ILE A 84 -0.34 14.31 8.25
N SER A 85 -0.92 15.44 8.66
CA SER A 85 -0.61 16.08 9.95
C SER A 85 -0.86 15.13 11.13
N SER A 86 -1.99 14.40 11.10
CA SER A 86 -2.29 13.39 12.12
C SER A 86 -1.27 12.24 12.12
N ALA A 87 -0.84 11.80 10.94
CA ALA A 87 0.18 10.77 10.79
C ALA A 87 1.53 11.22 11.39
N GLN A 88 1.95 12.46 11.13
CA GLN A 88 3.17 13.04 11.73
C GLN A 88 3.09 13.04 13.26
N LYS A 89 1.97 13.52 13.84
CA LYS A 89 1.78 13.51 15.31
C LYS A 89 1.88 12.10 15.88
N LYS A 90 1.25 11.09 15.23
CA LYS A 90 1.35 9.69 15.67
C LYS A 90 2.78 9.14 15.61
N ILE A 91 3.57 9.51 14.59
CA ILE A 91 4.97 9.07 14.47
C ILE A 91 5.82 9.72 15.57
N MET A 92 5.64 11.02 15.83
CA MET A 92 6.35 11.70 16.93
C MET A 92 6.01 11.08 18.29
N GLN A 93 4.73 10.82 18.55
CA GLN A 93 4.28 10.14 19.75
C GLN A 93 4.86 8.72 19.88
N LEU A 94 4.93 7.97 18.77
CA LEU A 94 5.57 6.66 18.74
C LEU A 94 7.05 6.74 19.14
N ALA A 95 7.79 7.74 18.66
CA ALA A 95 9.19 7.93 19.01
C ALA A 95 9.37 8.11 20.52
N GLU A 96 8.50 8.91 21.17
CA GLU A 96 8.52 9.08 22.64
C GLU A 96 8.13 7.78 23.39
N TYR A 97 7.18 7.03 22.88
CA TYR A 97 6.80 5.74 23.44
C TYR A 97 7.95 4.72 23.38
N ILE A 98 8.65 4.64 22.24
CA ILE A 98 9.81 3.76 22.07
C ILE A 98 10.92 4.10 23.08
N LYS A 99 11.22 5.38 23.32
CA LYS A 99 12.18 5.82 24.35
C LYS A 99 11.83 5.31 25.76
N ARG A 100 10.53 5.17 26.04
CA ARG A 100 10.01 4.66 27.31
C ARG A 100 9.83 3.14 27.33
N GLY A 101 10.20 2.42 26.26
CA GLY A 101 9.99 0.97 26.14
C GLY A 101 8.53 0.56 25.91
N ILE A 102 7.65 1.51 25.53
CA ILE A 102 6.23 1.26 25.29
C ILE A 102 6.02 1.02 23.80
N TYR A 103 5.30 -0.03 23.44
CA TYR A 103 5.03 -0.40 22.05
C TYR A 103 3.54 -0.56 21.82
N PRO A 104 2.94 0.17 20.84
CA PRO A 104 1.52 0.05 20.50
C PRO A 104 1.21 -1.35 19.98
N LYS A 105 -0.06 -1.75 20.08
CA LYS A 105 -0.55 -3.09 19.70
C LYS A 105 -1.62 -3.03 18.59
N ASP A 106 -1.62 -1.96 17.78
CA ASP A 106 -2.59 -1.78 16.70
C ASP A 106 -2.53 -2.95 15.72
N GLY A 107 -3.71 -3.50 15.39
CA GLY A 107 -3.83 -4.59 14.43
C GLY A 107 -3.36 -5.96 14.92
N LEU A 108 -2.87 -6.09 16.16
CA LEU A 108 -2.34 -7.35 16.68
C LEU A 108 -3.38 -8.19 17.45
N SER A 109 -4.53 -7.63 17.81
CA SER A 109 -5.57 -8.33 18.57
C SER A 109 -6.39 -9.30 17.70
N PHE A 110 -7.04 -10.25 18.34
CA PHE A 110 -7.92 -11.22 17.69
C PHE A 110 -9.11 -10.57 16.97
N PHE A 111 -9.67 -9.49 17.53
CA PHE A 111 -10.75 -8.74 16.87
C PHE A 111 -10.32 -8.13 15.53
N HIS A 112 -9.10 -7.60 15.43
CA HIS A 112 -8.55 -7.09 14.18
C HIS A 112 -8.36 -8.22 13.15
N LEU A 113 -8.01 -9.44 13.59
CA LEU A 113 -7.91 -10.60 12.73
C LEU A 113 -9.25 -10.93 12.06
N ILE A 114 -10.32 -11.02 12.87
CA ILE A 114 -11.68 -11.30 12.37
C ILE A 114 -12.12 -10.19 11.42
N ALA A 115 -12.00 -8.92 11.82
CA ALA A 115 -12.37 -7.77 10.99
C ALA A 115 -11.59 -7.73 9.67
N GLY A 116 -10.28 -8.04 9.69
CA GLY A 116 -9.46 -8.10 8.48
C GLY A 116 -9.83 -9.26 7.56
N LEU A 117 -10.14 -10.43 8.13
CA LEU A 117 -10.49 -11.61 7.35
C LEU A 117 -11.83 -11.45 6.63
N PHE A 118 -12.87 -11.08 7.36
CA PHE A 118 -14.23 -10.99 6.80
C PHE A 118 -14.51 -9.66 6.13
N GLY A 119 -13.89 -8.55 6.58
CA GLY A 119 -14.15 -7.23 6.02
C GLY A 119 -13.65 -7.04 4.57
N GLN A 120 -12.42 -7.44 4.27
CA GLN A 120 -11.84 -7.18 2.95
C GLN A 120 -10.98 -8.32 2.39
N ARG A 121 -10.29 -9.08 3.26
CA ARG A 121 -9.28 -10.05 2.78
C ARG A 121 -9.89 -11.22 2.02
N LEU A 122 -11.04 -11.73 2.46
CA LEU A 122 -11.72 -12.84 1.79
C LEU A 122 -12.16 -12.40 0.39
N TRP A 123 -12.83 -11.25 0.30
CA TRP A 123 -13.22 -10.67 -0.98
C TRP A 123 -12.02 -10.46 -1.91
N PHE A 124 -10.95 -9.86 -1.38
CA PHE A 124 -9.74 -9.61 -2.15
C PHE A 124 -9.08 -10.90 -2.64
N LYS A 125 -8.99 -11.94 -1.80
CA LYS A 125 -8.43 -13.24 -2.23
C LYS A 125 -9.20 -13.85 -3.40
N LEU A 126 -10.51 -13.70 -3.42
CA LEU A 126 -11.36 -14.22 -4.52
C LEU A 126 -11.16 -13.43 -5.81
N HIS A 127 -10.92 -12.12 -5.73
CA HIS A 127 -10.82 -11.22 -6.89
C HIS A 127 -9.38 -10.81 -7.25
N ALA A 128 -8.40 -11.13 -6.41
CA ALA A 128 -7.02 -10.66 -6.60
C ALA A 128 -6.38 -11.11 -7.92
N ASN A 129 -6.65 -12.32 -8.38
CA ASN A 129 -6.13 -12.81 -9.64
C ASN A 129 -6.73 -12.02 -10.80
N GLN A 130 -8.05 -11.83 -10.81
CA GLN A 130 -8.73 -11.02 -11.81
C GLN A 130 -8.16 -9.58 -11.84
N LEU A 131 -7.99 -8.92 -10.69
CA LEU A 131 -7.38 -7.59 -10.63
C LEU A 131 -5.93 -7.54 -11.13
N ARG A 132 -5.17 -8.63 -11.02
CA ARG A 132 -3.79 -8.71 -11.53
C ARG A 132 -3.72 -8.91 -13.04
N GLU A 133 -4.79 -9.39 -13.66
CA GLU A 133 -4.87 -9.69 -15.08
C GLU A 133 -5.51 -8.56 -15.90
N HIS A 134 -6.18 -7.62 -15.25
CA HIS A 134 -7.03 -6.62 -15.92
C HIS A 134 -6.59 -5.15 -15.70
N LEU A 135 -5.29 -4.86 -15.77
CA LEU A 135 -4.87 -3.47 -15.85
C LEU A 135 -5.31 -2.88 -17.19
N ASN A 136 -6.19 -1.90 -17.15
CA ASN A 136 -6.69 -1.24 -18.36
C ASN A 136 -5.74 -0.10 -18.77
N ILE A 137 -5.29 -0.12 -20.04
CA ILE A 137 -4.46 0.95 -20.63
C ILE A 137 -5.20 1.53 -21.82
N ARG A 138 -5.59 2.80 -21.71
CA ARG A 138 -6.18 3.56 -22.80
C ARG A 138 -5.08 4.00 -23.76
N THR A 139 -4.91 3.25 -24.84
CA THR A 139 -3.85 3.49 -25.84
C THR A 139 -3.97 4.85 -26.51
N GLU A 140 -5.19 5.35 -26.68
CA GLU A 140 -5.49 6.67 -27.23
C GLU A 140 -4.97 7.82 -26.35
N ARG A 141 -4.94 7.62 -25.03
CA ARG A 141 -4.37 8.60 -24.08
C ARG A 141 -2.88 8.38 -23.82
N CYS A 142 -2.36 7.18 -24.07
CA CYS A 142 -0.98 6.86 -23.77
C CYS A 142 -0.02 7.60 -24.69
N ILE A 143 0.91 8.37 -24.10
CA ILE A 143 1.94 9.14 -24.81
C ILE A 143 3.30 8.42 -24.92
N GLY A 144 3.39 7.18 -24.49
CA GLY A 144 4.62 6.38 -24.58
C GLY A 144 5.79 6.82 -23.69
N CYS A 145 5.56 7.65 -22.67
CA CYS A 145 6.62 8.27 -21.84
C CYS A 145 7.46 7.30 -20.99
N GLY A 146 7.10 6.03 -20.87
CA GLY A 146 7.86 5.00 -20.14
C GLY A 146 7.80 5.04 -18.61
N ILE A 147 7.24 6.10 -17.99
CA ILE A 147 7.21 6.27 -16.52
C ILE A 147 6.58 5.06 -15.80
N CYS A 148 5.50 4.50 -16.36
CA CYS A 148 4.83 3.35 -15.77
C CYS A 148 5.70 2.08 -15.78
N ALA A 149 6.45 1.85 -16.85
CA ALA A 149 7.38 0.72 -16.97
C ALA A 149 8.58 0.88 -16.04
N ALA A 150 9.21 2.07 -16.03
CA ALA A 150 10.36 2.37 -15.17
C ALA A 150 10.04 2.25 -13.67
N ASN A 151 8.83 2.65 -13.27
CA ASN A 151 8.39 2.62 -11.88
C ASN A 151 7.73 1.31 -11.44
N CYS A 152 7.53 0.33 -12.32
CA CYS A 152 6.85 -0.91 -11.98
C CYS A 152 7.76 -1.85 -11.16
N PRO A 153 7.47 -2.12 -9.87
CA PRO A 153 8.34 -2.95 -9.03
C PRO A 153 8.32 -4.43 -9.43
N SER A 154 7.29 -4.87 -10.13
CA SER A 154 7.15 -6.24 -10.63
C SER A 154 7.45 -6.38 -12.12
N LYS A 155 7.90 -5.29 -12.78
CA LYS A 155 8.19 -5.24 -14.22
C LYS A 155 7.05 -5.78 -15.10
N SER A 156 5.79 -5.57 -14.64
CA SER A 156 4.59 -5.98 -15.37
C SER A 156 4.18 -5.02 -16.50
N LEU A 157 4.93 -3.94 -16.70
CA LEU A 157 4.68 -2.93 -17.74
C LEU A 157 5.96 -2.68 -18.53
N TYR A 158 5.81 -2.56 -19.84
CA TYR A 158 6.88 -2.21 -20.78
C TYR A 158 6.34 -1.28 -21.87
N ILE A 159 7.22 -0.75 -22.72
CA ILE A 159 6.83 0.09 -23.85
C ILE A 159 7.07 -0.68 -25.14
N GLU A 160 6.06 -0.74 -25.96
CA GLU A 160 6.11 -1.32 -27.30
C GLU A 160 5.35 -0.40 -28.27
N ASN A 161 5.91 -0.15 -29.45
CA ASN A 161 5.33 0.75 -30.47
C ASN A 161 4.91 2.11 -29.87
N ASN A 162 5.73 2.67 -28.99
CA ASN A 162 5.48 3.93 -28.28
C ASN A 162 4.20 3.95 -27.43
N LYS A 163 3.75 2.79 -26.95
CA LYS A 163 2.61 2.61 -26.05
C LYS A 163 2.98 1.71 -24.89
N ALA A 164 2.32 1.93 -23.75
CA ALA A 164 2.46 1.03 -22.61
C ALA A 164 1.72 -0.27 -22.88
N VAL A 165 2.37 -1.38 -22.56
CA VAL A 165 1.81 -2.74 -22.65
C VAL A 165 1.91 -3.42 -21.30
N PHE A 166 0.90 -4.18 -20.92
CA PHE A 166 0.80 -4.87 -19.65
C PHE A 166 0.99 -6.38 -19.80
N HIS A 167 1.89 -6.94 -19.00
CA HIS A 167 2.05 -8.37 -18.79
C HIS A 167 1.31 -8.80 -17.52
N PRO A 168 0.27 -9.64 -17.64
CA PRO A 168 -0.50 -10.11 -16.49
C PRO A 168 0.29 -11.04 -15.56
N GLY A 169 -0.26 -11.33 -14.38
CA GLY A 169 0.23 -12.33 -13.42
C GLY A 169 1.20 -11.82 -12.35
N SER A 170 2.12 -10.89 -12.68
CA SER A 170 3.12 -10.38 -11.73
C SER A 170 2.70 -9.09 -11.03
N CYS A 171 1.62 -8.44 -11.44
CA CYS A 171 1.16 -7.18 -10.89
C CYS A 171 0.91 -7.26 -9.38
N THR A 172 1.47 -6.30 -8.63
CA THR A 172 1.32 -6.20 -7.16
C THR A 172 0.14 -5.33 -6.73
N ILE A 173 -0.64 -4.80 -7.67
CA ILE A 173 -1.81 -3.93 -7.42
C ILE A 173 -1.42 -2.69 -6.59
N CYS A 174 -0.23 -2.15 -6.80
CA CYS A 174 0.32 -1.07 -5.97
C CYS A 174 -0.07 0.35 -6.42
N TYR A 175 -0.82 0.49 -7.50
CA TYR A 175 -1.27 1.77 -8.07
C TYR A 175 -0.16 2.76 -8.48
N ARG A 176 1.12 2.37 -8.41
CA ARG A 176 2.23 3.26 -8.72
C ARG A 176 2.18 3.77 -10.18
N CYS A 177 1.91 2.89 -11.13
CA CYS A 177 1.77 3.26 -12.55
C CYS A 177 0.62 4.24 -12.79
N ILE A 178 -0.52 4.03 -12.13
CA ILE A 178 -1.71 4.88 -12.25
C ILE A 178 -1.45 6.26 -11.65
N ASN A 179 -0.88 6.31 -10.44
CA ASN A 179 -0.60 7.56 -9.75
C ASN A 179 0.50 8.41 -10.41
N ASN A 180 1.38 7.81 -11.21
CA ASN A 180 2.46 8.53 -11.89
C ASN A 180 2.22 8.74 -13.40
N CYS A 181 1.11 8.29 -13.97
CA CYS A 181 0.82 8.47 -15.38
C CYS A 181 0.39 9.92 -15.69
N PRO A 182 1.20 10.74 -16.40
CA PRO A 182 0.85 12.12 -16.68
C PRO A 182 -0.41 12.25 -17.55
N ALA A 183 -0.65 11.27 -18.43
CA ALA A 183 -1.80 11.23 -19.32
C ALA A 183 -3.04 10.55 -18.69
N LYS A 184 -2.97 10.09 -17.41
CA LYS A 184 -4.03 9.34 -16.75
C LYS A 184 -4.60 8.19 -17.60
N ALA A 185 -3.74 7.54 -18.36
CA ALA A 185 -4.10 6.52 -19.34
C ALA A 185 -4.32 5.12 -18.73
N ILE A 186 -4.04 4.93 -17.44
CA ILE A 186 -4.05 3.61 -16.79
C ILE A 186 -5.07 3.60 -15.66
N THR A 187 -5.92 2.57 -15.62
CA THR A 187 -6.89 2.31 -14.53
C THR A 187 -6.88 0.83 -14.17
N LEU A 188 -7.44 0.47 -13.01
CA LEU A 188 -7.49 -0.91 -12.52
C LEU A 188 -8.88 -1.35 -12.07
N ILE A 189 -9.49 -0.63 -11.14
CA ILE A 189 -10.83 -0.93 -10.60
C ILE A 189 -11.88 -0.09 -11.32
N GLY A 190 -11.62 1.19 -11.43
CA GLY A 190 -12.53 2.15 -12.06
C GLY A 190 -12.24 2.37 -13.54
N THR A 191 -13.05 3.25 -14.14
CA THR A 191 -12.90 3.61 -15.56
C THR A 191 -12.04 4.85 -15.76
N ASP A 192 -11.99 5.77 -14.81
CA ASP A 192 -11.26 7.03 -14.91
C ASP A 192 -10.44 7.34 -13.66
N VAL A 193 -9.31 8.02 -13.85
CA VAL A 193 -8.46 8.49 -12.76
C VAL A 193 -9.00 9.83 -12.25
N PHE A 194 -9.62 9.79 -11.07
CA PHE A 194 -10.18 10.98 -10.41
C PHE A 194 -9.09 11.85 -9.78
N GLU A 195 -8.20 11.24 -8.99
CA GLU A 195 -7.13 11.93 -8.29
C GLU A 195 -5.90 11.04 -8.16
N GLN A 196 -4.74 11.54 -8.56
CA GLN A 196 -3.46 10.87 -8.37
C GLN A 196 -2.91 11.17 -6.97
N CYS A 197 -2.74 10.11 -6.17
CA CYS A 197 -2.23 10.21 -4.81
C CYS A 197 -0.70 10.29 -4.83
N LEU A 198 -0.18 11.51 -4.99
CA LEU A 198 1.25 11.81 -4.88
C LEU A 198 1.48 12.66 -3.64
N PHE A 199 2.43 12.30 -2.79
CA PHE A 199 2.71 12.97 -1.52
C PHE A 199 2.92 14.49 -1.71
N LYS A 200 3.63 14.89 -2.75
CA LYS A 200 3.85 16.31 -3.12
C LYS A 200 2.56 17.12 -3.32
N ASN A 201 1.44 16.46 -3.62
CA ASN A 201 0.16 17.15 -3.84
C ASN A 201 -0.50 17.58 -2.53
N TYR A 202 -0.04 17.07 -1.38
CA TYR A 202 -0.67 17.28 -0.08
C TYR A 202 0.22 18.01 0.92
N VAL A 203 1.49 18.19 0.61
CA VAL A 203 2.48 18.81 1.50
C VAL A 203 3.10 20.00 0.79
N LYS A 204 3.11 21.16 1.46
CA LYS A 204 3.79 22.36 0.94
C LYS A 204 5.30 22.12 0.96
N GLU A 205 6.01 22.60 -0.06
CA GLU A 205 7.47 22.59 -0.08
C GLU A 205 8.01 23.32 1.17
N GLY A 206 8.94 22.67 1.87
CA GLY A 206 9.53 23.21 3.10
C GLY A 206 8.88 22.72 4.41
N THR A 207 7.93 21.78 4.38
CA THR A 207 7.27 21.24 5.60
C THR A 207 7.88 19.93 6.10
N ILE A 208 9.01 19.47 5.54
CA ILE A 208 9.74 18.26 5.95
C ILE A 208 11.12 18.67 6.46
#